data_aadf183c4bcf73b2eabd048b795ae06c
#
_entry.id   aadf183c4bcf73b2eabd048b795ae06c
#
_cell.length_a   1.000
_cell.length_b   1.000
_cell.length_c   1.000
_cell.angle_alpha   90.00
_cell.angle_beta   90.00
_cell.angle_gamma   90.00
#
_symmetry.space_group_name_H-M   'P 1'
#
loop_
_entity.id
_entity.type
_entity.pdbx_description
1 polymer ?
#
loop_
_entity_poly.entity_id
_entity_poly.type
_entity_poly.pdbx_seq_one_letter_code
_entity_poly.pdbx_strand_id
1 'polypeptide(L)'
;MKKIASLLLFLLVLNNTYGQTTDLKLQEKIDTIINRYMKATNIVGISIGIIRNNKSYYTKGYGTIKLQTNKPVDSLTNFHAASISKLFTATAIMQLVEQSKLDINNKLIYYLPAFKMKDERVKDITLKQLLNHTSGIPDITDYNWEHPNNSKTALKHFVLPSRFSTLSFTPGTDIHYSNPAFDILGYIVERTANQSFEDYEYEKVLKPSGMTHSSFDLAKIEPTRKSTPHIIDSASKNVQISKVYPFNKEHSPCGTLNTCSSDLSKWMLEMLAIYNDSTNSYRGVIKRETLLQMWTPTHNIAYPGLFLCLAWWKRESKEYGNYFFHVGVDVGYSCSLTLFPDKGLGIVVLCNGDYPGLPVYRDIPLEIARLLTEKPR
;
A
#
# COMPACT_ATOMS: atom_id res chain seq x y z
N MET A 1 36.15 42.81 -1.85
CA MET A 1 35.55 41.69 -1.08
C MET A 1 34.10 41.98 -0.67
N LYS A 2 33.73 43.11 -0.07
CA LYS A 2 32.30 43.38 0.33
C LYS A 2 31.27 43.38 -0.82
N LYS A 3 31.63 43.87 -2.03
CA LYS A 3 30.70 43.89 -3.20
C LYS A 3 30.41 42.50 -3.79
N ILE A 4 31.37 41.55 -3.71
CA ILE A 4 31.17 40.16 -4.21
C ILE A 4 30.30 39.40 -3.21
N ALA A 5 30.45 39.58 -1.92
CA ALA A 5 29.60 38.97 -0.89
C ALA A 5 28.13 39.44 -0.98
N SER A 6 27.89 40.74 -1.27
CA SER A 6 26.55 41.29 -1.49
C SER A 6 25.87 40.70 -2.77
N LEU A 7 26.62 40.49 -3.85
CA LEU A 7 26.07 39.91 -5.09
C LEU A 7 25.74 38.44 -4.91
N LEU A 8 26.58 37.69 -4.19
CA LEU A 8 26.30 36.27 -3.87
C LEU A 8 25.09 36.11 -2.93
N LEU A 9 24.91 36.97 -1.96
CA LEU A 9 23.76 36.99 -1.07
C LEU A 9 22.47 37.33 -1.84
N PHE A 10 22.50 38.27 -2.77
CA PHE A 10 21.37 38.66 -3.60
C PHE A 10 20.97 37.56 -4.56
N LEU A 11 21.93 36.84 -5.17
CA LEU A 11 21.66 35.67 -6.03
C LEU A 11 21.08 34.48 -5.25
N LEU A 12 21.51 34.26 -4.01
CA LEU A 12 20.96 33.23 -3.11
C LEU A 12 19.52 33.57 -2.70
N VAL A 13 19.20 34.83 -2.43
CA VAL A 13 17.84 35.25 -2.11
C VAL A 13 16.91 35.14 -3.32
N LEU A 14 17.37 35.54 -4.51
CA LEU A 14 16.58 35.40 -5.75
C LEU A 14 16.31 33.94 -6.12
N ASN A 15 17.31 33.06 -5.97
CA ASN A 15 17.11 31.63 -6.23
C ASN A 15 16.13 30.98 -5.23
N ASN A 16 16.17 31.40 -3.97
CA ASN A 16 15.23 30.88 -2.95
C ASN A 16 13.79 31.37 -3.21
N THR A 17 13.59 32.63 -3.54
CA THR A 17 12.24 33.16 -3.85
C THR A 17 11.67 32.60 -5.15
N TYR A 18 12.50 32.38 -6.17
CA TYR A 18 12.08 31.77 -7.43
C TYR A 18 11.72 30.29 -7.25
N GLY A 19 12.51 29.55 -6.46
CA GLY A 19 12.23 28.16 -6.12
C GLY A 19 10.92 28.01 -5.34
N GLN A 20 10.66 28.84 -4.33
CA GLN A 20 9.42 28.83 -3.55
C GLN A 20 8.19 29.17 -4.40
N THR A 21 8.28 30.15 -5.31
CA THR A 21 7.16 30.51 -6.20
C THR A 21 6.84 29.40 -7.21
N THR A 22 7.86 28.67 -7.67
CA THR A 22 7.69 27.54 -8.59
C THR A 22 7.01 26.37 -7.89
N ASP A 23 7.39 26.07 -6.66
CA ASP A 23 6.78 25.00 -5.87
C ASP A 23 5.32 25.29 -5.51
N LEU A 24 4.97 26.52 -5.16
CA LEU A 24 3.58 26.94 -4.91
C LEU A 24 2.72 26.75 -6.16
N LYS A 25 3.18 27.13 -7.34
CA LYS A 25 2.47 26.92 -8.61
C LYS A 25 2.26 25.43 -8.94
N LEU A 26 3.22 24.58 -8.59
CA LEU A 26 3.06 23.13 -8.77
C LEU A 26 2.02 22.55 -7.80
N GLN A 27 2.00 23.01 -6.55
CA GLN A 27 0.99 22.62 -5.57
C GLN A 27 -0.42 23.06 -6.00
N GLU A 28 -0.59 24.28 -6.53
CA GLU A 28 -1.86 24.75 -7.10
C GLU A 28 -2.34 23.89 -8.28
N LYS A 29 -1.41 23.44 -9.13
CA LYS A 29 -1.74 22.51 -10.22
C LYS A 29 -2.17 21.13 -9.69
N ILE A 30 -1.52 20.62 -8.64
CA ILE A 30 -1.94 19.39 -7.96
C ILE A 30 -3.34 19.55 -7.39
N ASP A 31 -3.63 20.66 -6.71
CA ASP A 31 -4.97 20.98 -6.19
C ASP A 31 -6.01 20.97 -7.32
N THR A 32 -5.68 21.55 -8.46
CA THR A 32 -6.55 21.59 -9.65
C THR A 32 -6.83 20.19 -10.18
N ILE A 33 -5.82 19.33 -10.28
CA ILE A 33 -5.97 17.93 -10.69
C ILE A 33 -6.93 17.20 -9.74
N ILE A 34 -6.68 17.25 -8.43
CA ILE A 34 -7.50 16.55 -7.45
C ILE A 34 -8.95 17.05 -7.47
N ASN A 35 -9.16 18.37 -7.42
CA ASN A 35 -10.51 18.95 -7.41
C ASN A 35 -11.30 18.61 -8.69
N ARG A 36 -10.63 18.55 -9.84
CA ARG A 36 -11.24 18.15 -11.12
C ARG A 36 -11.73 16.69 -11.03
N TYR A 37 -10.91 15.77 -10.55
CA TYR A 37 -11.29 14.36 -10.41
C TYR A 37 -12.39 14.17 -9.37
N MET A 38 -12.30 14.83 -8.21
CA MET A 38 -13.36 14.77 -7.18
C MET A 38 -14.71 15.21 -7.73
N LYS A 39 -14.73 16.33 -8.48
CA LYS A 39 -15.96 16.84 -9.11
C LYS A 39 -16.51 15.88 -10.17
N ALA A 40 -15.65 15.27 -10.98
CA ALA A 40 -16.05 14.37 -12.06
C ALA A 40 -16.61 13.04 -11.56
N THR A 41 -16.21 12.59 -10.36
CA THR A 41 -16.52 11.25 -9.83
C THR A 41 -17.29 11.27 -8.50
N ASN A 42 -17.67 12.45 -8.02
CA ASN A 42 -18.37 12.62 -6.73
C ASN A 42 -17.64 12.01 -5.52
N ILE A 43 -16.31 12.01 -5.54
CA ILE A 43 -15.49 11.56 -4.40
C ILE A 43 -15.78 12.45 -3.19
N VAL A 44 -16.13 11.83 -2.05
CA VAL A 44 -16.47 12.54 -0.81
C VAL A 44 -15.23 13.07 -0.10
N GLY A 45 -14.20 12.25 0.00
CA GLY A 45 -12.95 12.62 0.65
C GLY A 45 -11.75 11.88 0.05
N ILE A 46 -10.65 12.59 -0.10
CA ILE A 46 -9.38 12.08 -0.62
C ILE A 46 -8.22 12.70 0.15
N SER A 47 -7.17 11.91 0.43
CA SER A 47 -5.93 12.39 1.00
C SER A 47 -4.77 11.93 0.15
N ILE A 48 -3.83 12.84 -0.14
CA ILE A 48 -2.66 12.55 -0.95
C ILE A 48 -1.38 12.81 -0.17
N GLY A 49 -0.35 12.04 -0.50
CA GLY A 49 1.02 12.27 -0.05
C GLY A 49 1.98 12.14 -1.23
N ILE A 50 2.90 13.08 -1.35
CA ILE A 50 3.85 13.15 -2.46
C ILE A 50 5.26 13.30 -1.91
N ILE A 51 6.14 12.42 -2.34
CA ILE A 51 7.58 12.50 -2.19
C ILE A 51 8.15 13.01 -3.50
N ARG A 52 9.06 13.97 -3.45
CA ARG A 52 9.79 14.50 -4.61
C ARG A 52 11.25 14.70 -4.26
N ASN A 53 12.14 14.26 -5.14
CA ASN A 53 13.59 14.33 -4.92
C ASN A 53 14.00 13.68 -3.58
N ASN A 54 13.40 12.52 -3.25
CA ASN A 54 13.61 11.79 -1.99
C ASN A 54 13.32 12.63 -0.72
N LYS A 55 12.38 13.56 -0.80
CA LYS A 55 11.92 14.38 0.34
C LYS A 55 10.40 14.47 0.34
N SER A 56 9.81 14.61 1.53
CA SER A 56 8.39 14.94 1.64
C SER A 56 8.15 16.28 0.95
N TYR A 57 7.23 16.29 -0.01
CA TYR A 57 6.96 17.46 -0.85
C TYR A 57 5.59 18.06 -0.58
N TYR A 58 4.57 17.21 -0.52
CA TYR A 58 3.20 17.68 -0.41
C TYR A 58 2.32 16.62 0.25
N THR A 59 1.54 17.02 1.25
CA THR A 59 0.58 16.13 1.90
C THR A 59 -0.66 16.93 2.22
N LYS A 60 -1.83 16.54 1.66
CA LYS A 60 -3.07 17.31 1.80
C LYS A 60 -4.30 16.42 1.71
N GLY A 61 -5.33 16.80 2.48
CA GLY A 61 -6.68 16.26 2.38
C GLY A 61 -7.62 17.20 1.63
N TYR A 62 -8.65 16.62 1.00
CA TYR A 62 -9.70 17.32 0.26
C TYR A 62 -11.04 16.66 0.57
N GLY A 63 -12.11 17.46 0.55
CA GLY A 63 -13.46 17.00 0.88
C GLY A 63 -13.62 16.67 2.37
N THR A 64 -14.48 15.71 2.67
CA THR A 64 -14.90 15.42 4.06
C THR A 64 -14.69 13.94 4.42
N ILE A 65 -14.51 13.69 5.73
CA ILE A 65 -14.35 12.33 6.24
C ILE A 65 -15.64 11.51 6.15
N LYS A 66 -16.79 12.18 6.03
CA LYS A 66 -18.12 11.57 5.98
C LYS A 66 -19.07 12.47 5.20
N LEU A 67 -19.88 11.86 4.35
CA LEU A 67 -20.93 12.55 3.59
C LEU A 67 -21.85 13.36 4.52
N GLN A 68 -22.25 14.55 4.08
CA GLN A 68 -23.14 15.46 4.83
C GLN A 68 -22.57 15.94 6.18
N THR A 69 -21.25 15.98 6.31
CA THR A 69 -20.59 16.60 7.46
C THR A 69 -19.61 17.68 7.00
N ASN A 70 -19.27 18.60 7.91
CA ASN A 70 -18.27 19.66 7.65
C ASN A 70 -16.88 19.29 8.15
N LYS A 71 -16.66 18.02 8.59
CA LYS A 71 -15.36 17.59 9.07
C LYS A 71 -14.44 17.31 7.90
N PRO A 72 -13.40 18.12 7.69
CA PRO A 72 -12.53 17.98 6.53
C PRO A 72 -11.64 16.73 6.64
N VAL A 73 -11.25 16.20 5.50
CA VAL A 73 -10.10 15.29 5.38
C VAL A 73 -8.83 16.10 5.54
N ASP A 74 -7.87 15.57 6.29
CA ASP A 74 -6.51 16.08 6.43
C ASP A 74 -5.46 14.99 6.18
N SER A 75 -4.18 15.31 6.38
CA SER A 75 -3.06 14.39 6.19
C SER A 75 -2.98 13.27 7.24
N LEU A 76 -3.69 13.43 8.36
CA LEU A 76 -3.74 12.47 9.46
C LEU A 76 -5.08 11.71 9.52
N THR A 77 -6.00 11.98 8.61
CA THR A 77 -7.24 11.23 8.47
C THR A 77 -6.93 9.79 8.07
N ASN A 78 -7.44 8.83 8.84
CA ASN A 78 -7.24 7.41 8.57
C ASN A 78 -8.26 6.88 7.56
N PHE A 79 -7.73 6.15 6.59
CA PHE A 79 -8.45 5.40 5.58
C PHE A 79 -8.11 3.92 5.71
N HIS A 80 -9.04 3.06 5.37
CA HIS A 80 -8.76 1.66 5.15
C HIS A 80 -7.98 1.51 3.83
N ALA A 81 -6.76 0.99 3.93
CA ALA A 81 -5.85 0.91 2.78
C ALA A 81 -6.02 -0.36 1.95
N ALA A 82 -6.92 -1.26 2.37
CA ALA A 82 -7.22 -2.51 1.68
C ALA A 82 -5.92 -3.27 1.31
N SER A 83 -5.80 -3.71 0.08
CA SER A 83 -4.69 -4.55 -0.38
C SER A 83 -3.30 -3.90 -0.36
N ILE A 84 -3.16 -2.60 -0.08
CA ILE A 84 -1.85 -2.01 0.25
C ILE A 84 -1.24 -2.69 1.50
N SER A 85 -2.06 -3.24 2.37
CA SER A 85 -1.67 -4.10 3.51
C SER A 85 -0.67 -5.19 3.15
N LYS A 86 -0.80 -5.77 1.95
CA LYS A 86 0.06 -6.86 1.47
C LYS A 86 1.52 -6.48 1.36
N LEU A 87 1.81 -5.21 1.08
CA LEU A 87 3.18 -4.70 1.02
C LEU A 87 3.87 -4.83 2.39
N PHE A 88 3.14 -4.58 3.46
CA PHE A 88 3.61 -4.67 4.84
C PHE A 88 3.78 -6.14 5.25
N THR A 89 2.79 -6.97 4.99
CA THR A 89 2.87 -8.43 5.24
C THR A 89 4.07 -9.05 4.52
N ALA A 90 4.33 -8.67 3.26
CA ALA A 90 5.50 -9.12 2.54
C ALA A 90 6.81 -8.61 3.19
N THR A 91 6.82 -7.37 3.68
CA THR A 91 7.96 -6.79 4.42
C THR A 91 8.23 -7.59 5.70
N ALA A 92 7.19 -7.95 6.47
CA ALA A 92 7.32 -8.77 7.67
C ALA A 92 7.91 -10.16 7.37
N ILE A 93 7.42 -10.83 6.33
CA ILE A 93 7.98 -12.11 5.86
C ILE A 93 9.45 -11.95 5.51
N MET A 94 9.80 -10.92 4.76
CA MET A 94 11.17 -10.71 4.32
C MET A 94 12.12 -10.29 5.45
N GLN A 95 11.63 -9.61 6.50
CA GLN A 95 12.39 -9.41 7.75
C GLN A 95 12.72 -10.75 8.44
N LEU A 96 11.77 -11.68 8.47
CA LEU A 96 12.01 -13.01 9.04
C LEU A 96 12.96 -13.86 8.17
N VAL A 97 12.97 -13.62 6.86
CA VAL A 97 13.99 -14.19 5.93
C VAL A 97 15.37 -13.63 6.25
N GLU A 98 15.52 -12.33 6.42
CA GLU A 98 16.80 -11.69 6.82
C GLU A 98 17.34 -12.24 8.15
N GLN A 99 16.43 -12.64 9.06
CA GLN A 99 16.77 -13.28 10.33
C GLN A 99 17.07 -14.78 10.20
N SER A 100 17.06 -15.34 9.00
CA SER A 100 17.21 -16.77 8.72
C SER A 100 16.16 -17.66 9.42
N LYS A 101 15.02 -17.08 9.78
CA LYS A 101 13.87 -17.81 10.38
C LYS A 101 12.96 -18.38 9.31
N LEU A 102 12.93 -17.78 8.13
CA LEU A 102 12.15 -18.22 6.99
C LEU A 102 13.07 -18.29 5.74
N ASP A 103 12.67 -19.13 4.78
CA ASP A 103 13.18 -19.14 3.40
C ASP A 103 11.98 -19.17 2.47
N ILE A 104 11.87 -18.20 1.58
CA ILE A 104 10.73 -18.10 0.67
C ILE A 104 10.64 -19.25 -0.35
N ASN A 105 11.73 -19.98 -0.57
CA ASN A 105 11.75 -21.13 -1.45
C ASN A 105 11.29 -22.42 -0.74
N ASN A 106 11.23 -22.41 0.58
CA ASN A 106 10.74 -23.55 1.35
C ASN A 106 9.20 -23.70 1.22
N LYS A 107 8.75 -24.92 1.41
CA LYS A 107 7.36 -25.31 1.30
C LYS A 107 6.53 -24.74 2.45
N LEU A 108 5.30 -24.31 2.16
CA LEU A 108 4.31 -23.85 3.16
C LEU A 108 4.16 -24.84 4.32
N ILE A 109 4.04 -26.13 4.01
CA ILE A 109 3.81 -27.19 4.99
C ILE A 109 4.99 -27.37 5.97
N TYR A 110 6.19 -26.90 5.62
CA TYR A 110 7.33 -26.89 6.52
C TYR A 110 7.11 -25.92 7.70
N TYR A 111 6.52 -24.77 7.46
CA TYR A 111 6.23 -23.75 8.47
C TYR A 111 4.87 -23.94 9.13
N LEU A 112 3.90 -24.49 8.40
CA LEU A 112 2.55 -24.76 8.86
C LEU A 112 2.18 -26.26 8.62
N PRO A 113 2.75 -27.22 9.37
CA PRO A 113 2.45 -28.64 9.16
C PRO A 113 1.00 -29.01 9.47
N ALA A 114 0.27 -28.16 10.22
CA ALA A 114 -1.16 -28.32 10.49
C ALA A 114 -2.05 -27.82 9.32
N PHE A 115 -1.49 -27.09 8.35
CA PHE A 115 -2.24 -26.65 7.17
C PHE A 115 -2.50 -27.85 6.24
N LYS A 116 -3.77 -28.13 5.97
CA LYS A 116 -4.18 -29.28 5.17
C LYS A 116 -5.24 -28.88 4.16
N MET A 117 -5.13 -29.42 2.96
CA MET A 117 -6.17 -29.41 1.92
C MET A 117 -6.41 -30.83 1.44
N LYS A 118 -7.55 -31.08 0.79
CA LYS A 118 -7.79 -32.38 0.11
C LYS A 118 -6.89 -32.53 -1.12
N ASP A 119 -6.49 -31.41 -1.71
CA ASP A 119 -5.61 -31.37 -2.89
C ASP A 119 -4.17 -31.63 -2.46
N GLU A 120 -3.61 -32.77 -2.87
CA GLU A 120 -2.24 -33.16 -2.54
C GLU A 120 -1.17 -32.20 -3.07
N ARG A 121 -1.46 -31.39 -4.08
CA ARG A 121 -0.54 -30.39 -4.63
C ARG A 121 -0.23 -29.28 -3.64
N VAL A 122 -0.98 -29.14 -2.55
CA VAL A 122 -0.68 -28.20 -1.46
C VAL A 122 0.74 -28.39 -0.90
N LYS A 123 1.28 -29.61 -0.95
CA LYS A 123 2.65 -29.93 -0.53
C LYS A 123 3.72 -29.21 -1.34
N ASP A 124 3.38 -28.74 -2.51
CA ASP A 124 4.31 -28.08 -3.43
C ASP A 124 4.33 -26.56 -3.34
N ILE A 125 3.39 -25.98 -2.62
CA ILE A 125 3.31 -24.53 -2.43
C ILE A 125 4.53 -24.04 -1.64
N THR A 126 5.24 -23.02 -2.17
CA THR A 126 6.32 -22.32 -1.49
C THR A 126 5.82 -20.96 -0.94
N LEU A 127 6.54 -20.36 0.02
CA LEU A 127 6.22 -19.00 0.48
C LEU A 127 6.34 -17.97 -0.65
N LYS A 128 7.30 -18.16 -1.57
CA LYS A 128 7.44 -17.31 -2.75
C LYS A 128 6.19 -17.32 -3.62
N GLN A 129 5.56 -18.48 -3.80
CA GLN A 129 4.34 -18.60 -4.58
C GLN A 129 3.10 -17.98 -3.89
N LEU A 130 3.09 -17.90 -2.56
CA LEU A 130 2.08 -17.11 -1.83
C LEU A 130 2.30 -15.60 -2.04
N LEU A 131 3.56 -15.13 -1.92
CA LEU A 131 3.93 -13.72 -2.07
C LEU A 131 3.68 -13.16 -3.48
N ASN A 132 3.71 -14.01 -4.51
CA ASN A 132 3.56 -13.59 -5.89
C ASN A 132 2.30 -14.16 -6.58
N HIS A 133 1.29 -14.58 -5.80
CA HIS A 133 -0.01 -15.02 -6.32
C HIS A 133 0.04 -16.21 -7.31
N THR A 134 1.05 -17.06 -7.20
CA THR A 134 1.18 -18.27 -8.06
C THR A 134 1.01 -19.57 -7.29
N SER A 135 0.47 -19.50 -6.08
CA SER A 135 0.27 -20.68 -5.21
C SER A 135 -0.89 -21.59 -5.66
N GLY A 136 -1.82 -21.07 -6.43
CA GLY A 136 -3.08 -21.78 -6.76
C GLY A 136 -4.11 -21.74 -5.63
N ILE A 137 -3.84 -21.15 -4.46
CA ILE A 137 -4.84 -20.95 -3.40
C ILE A 137 -5.96 -20.05 -3.96
N PRO A 138 -7.23 -20.52 -3.98
CA PRO A 138 -8.35 -19.72 -4.47
C PRO A 138 -8.55 -18.45 -3.66
N ASP A 139 -9.12 -17.42 -4.30
CA ASP A 139 -9.60 -16.25 -3.57
C ASP A 139 -10.98 -16.52 -2.95
N ILE A 140 -11.41 -15.63 -2.06
CA ILE A 140 -12.74 -15.65 -1.42
C ILE A 140 -13.54 -14.43 -1.88
N THR A 141 -14.86 -14.56 -1.82
CA THR A 141 -15.79 -13.48 -2.17
C THR A 141 -16.49 -12.88 -0.95
N ASP A 142 -16.48 -13.60 0.17
CA ASP A 142 -17.10 -13.18 1.42
C ASP A 142 -16.03 -13.06 2.52
N TYR A 143 -15.81 -11.84 2.97
CA TYR A 143 -14.88 -11.48 4.06
C TYR A 143 -15.57 -11.37 5.40
N ASN A 144 -16.87 -11.66 5.47
CA ASN A 144 -17.68 -11.63 6.69
C ASN A 144 -17.58 -10.29 7.46
N TRP A 145 -17.57 -9.17 6.72
CA TRP A 145 -17.44 -7.83 7.32
C TRP A 145 -18.66 -7.41 8.16
N GLU A 146 -19.82 -8.03 7.92
CA GLU A 146 -21.02 -7.78 8.73
C GLU A 146 -20.92 -8.42 10.12
N HIS A 147 -20.15 -9.52 10.24
CA HIS A 147 -19.95 -10.27 11.47
C HIS A 147 -18.46 -10.56 11.71
N PRO A 148 -17.63 -9.52 11.93
CA PRO A 148 -16.18 -9.68 12.00
C PRO A 148 -15.75 -10.48 13.23
N ASN A 149 -14.82 -11.39 13.03
CA ASN A 149 -14.13 -12.09 14.10
C ASN A 149 -12.97 -11.22 14.61
N ASN A 150 -13.10 -10.65 15.81
CA ASN A 150 -12.10 -9.79 16.43
C ASN A 150 -11.28 -10.52 17.52
N SER A 151 -11.38 -11.85 17.61
CA SER A 151 -10.64 -12.63 18.60
C SER A 151 -9.14 -12.60 18.30
N LYS A 152 -8.33 -12.87 19.34
CA LYS A 152 -6.87 -13.01 19.20
C LYS A 152 -6.45 -14.20 18.34
N THR A 153 -7.35 -15.13 18.08
CA THR A 153 -7.11 -16.33 17.28
C THR A 153 -7.83 -16.30 15.95
N ALA A 154 -8.37 -15.15 15.54
CA ALA A 154 -9.15 -14.99 14.32
C ALA A 154 -8.41 -15.52 13.08
N LEU A 155 -7.16 -15.08 12.88
CA LEU A 155 -6.34 -15.49 11.74
C LEU A 155 -6.07 -17.02 11.75
N LYS A 156 -5.76 -17.59 12.91
CA LYS A 156 -5.62 -19.05 13.08
C LYS A 156 -6.89 -19.80 12.68
N HIS A 157 -8.05 -19.30 13.10
CA HIS A 157 -9.35 -19.92 12.81
C HIS A 157 -9.72 -19.82 11.33
N PHE A 158 -9.24 -18.82 10.62
CA PHE A 158 -9.40 -18.72 9.19
C PHE A 158 -8.46 -19.68 8.44
N VAL A 159 -7.18 -19.71 8.82
CA VAL A 159 -6.13 -20.39 8.05
C VAL A 159 -6.13 -21.92 8.27
N LEU A 160 -6.19 -22.39 9.53
CA LEU A 160 -5.96 -23.82 9.80
C LEU A 160 -7.08 -24.78 9.39
N PRO A 161 -8.39 -24.48 9.56
CA PRO A 161 -9.42 -25.32 8.98
C PRO A 161 -9.48 -24.97 7.50
N SER A 162 -8.66 -25.64 6.68
CA SER A 162 -8.66 -25.38 5.23
C SER A 162 -10.09 -25.29 4.67
N ARG A 163 -10.49 -24.09 4.30
CA ARG A 163 -11.79 -23.81 3.66
C ARG A 163 -11.80 -24.21 2.19
N PHE A 164 -10.62 -24.46 1.63
CA PHE A 164 -10.42 -24.80 0.25
C PHE A 164 -10.23 -26.31 0.10
N SER A 165 -11.00 -26.93 -0.80
CA SER A 165 -10.85 -28.34 -1.10
C SER A 165 -9.79 -28.59 -2.18
N THR A 166 -9.68 -27.68 -3.15
CA THR A 166 -8.82 -27.81 -4.33
C THR A 166 -8.09 -26.50 -4.64
N LEU A 167 -6.91 -26.60 -5.24
CA LEU A 167 -6.19 -25.47 -5.82
C LEU A 167 -6.79 -25.13 -7.19
N SER A 168 -6.81 -23.85 -7.55
CA SER A 168 -7.29 -23.37 -8.84
C SER A 168 -6.40 -23.86 -10.00
N PHE A 169 -5.09 -24.05 -9.74
CA PHE A 169 -4.12 -24.56 -10.70
C PHE A 169 -2.91 -25.16 -9.95
N THR A 170 -2.00 -25.79 -10.68
CA THR A 170 -0.76 -26.34 -10.11
C THR A 170 0.15 -25.19 -9.65
N PRO A 171 0.68 -25.21 -8.41
CA PRO A 171 1.55 -24.15 -7.90
C PRO A 171 2.66 -23.79 -8.87
N GLY A 172 2.78 -22.50 -9.21
CA GLY A 172 3.79 -21.94 -10.10
C GLY A 172 3.44 -21.95 -11.58
N THR A 173 2.28 -22.49 -12.01
CA THR A 173 1.93 -22.60 -13.44
C THR A 173 1.06 -21.47 -13.97
N ASP A 174 0.41 -20.71 -13.08
CA ASP A 174 -0.48 -19.61 -13.44
C ASP A 174 -0.48 -18.54 -12.35
N ILE A 175 -1.14 -17.40 -12.60
CA ILE A 175 -1.26 -16.26 -11.70
C ILE A 175 -2.73 -16.02 -11.40
N HIS A 176 -3.15 -16.22 -10.15
CA HIS A 176 -4.45 -15.78 -9.66
C HIS A 176 -4.29 -15.03 -8.36
N TYR A 177 -4.76 -13.79 -8.34
CA TYR A 177 -4.75 -12.99 -7.12
C TYR A 177 -5.48 -13.72 -6.00
N SER A 178 -4.85 -13.80 -4.83
CA SER A 178 -5.39 -14.54 -3.69
C SER A 178 -5.15 -13.76 -2.40
N ASN A 179 -6.21 -13.31 -1.76
CA ASN A 179 -6.18 -12.71 -0.44
C ASN A 179 -5.85 -13.75 0.64
N PRO A 180 -6.44 -14.97 0.62
CA PRO A 180 -6.10 -16.02 1.56
C PRO A 180 -4.61 -16.42 1.55
N ALA A 181 -3.92 -16.28 0.42
CA ALA A 181 -2.47 -16.51 0.38
C ALA A 181 -1.71 -15.56 1.34
N PHE A 182 -2.14 -14.31 1.44
CA PHE A 182 -1.56 -13.33 2.36
C PHE A 182 -2.02 -13.54 3.81
N ASP A 183 -3.24 -14.02 4.04
CA ASP A 183 -3.68 -14.40 5.38
C ASP A 183 -2.85 -15.58 5.92
N ILE A 184 -2.52 -16.54 5.06
CA ILE A 184 -1.58 -17.64 5.37
C ILE A 184 -0.19 -17.08 5.70
N LEU A 185 0.34 -16.14 4.92
CA LEU A 185 1.64 -15.50 5.19
C LEU A 185 1.64 -14.77 6.53
N GLY A 186 0.58 -14.02 6.85
CA GLY A 186 0.44 -13.36 8.15
C GLY A 186 0.39 -14.35 9.31
N TYR A 187 -0.29 -15.48 9.15
CA TYR A 187 -0.28 -16.53 10.17
C TYR A 187 1.10 -17.18 10.34
N ILE A 188 1.90 -17.27 9.26
CA ILE A 188 3.30 -17.70 9.37
C ILE A 188 4.11 -16.65 10.17
N VAL A 189 3.85 -15.35 9.99
CA VAL A 189 4.48 -14.29 10.82
C VAL A 189 4.14 -14.53 12.29
N GLU A 190 2.85 -14.70 12.66
CA GLU A 190 2.44 -14.97 14.04
C GLU A 190 3.17 -16.17 14.64
N ARG A 191 3.22 -17.27 13.91
CA ARG A 191 3.84 -18.52 14.36
C ARG A 191 5.34 -18.39 14.55
N THR A 192 6.01 -17.72 13.62
CA THR A 192 7.47 -17.59 13.60
C THR A 192 7.96 -16.57 14.62
N ALA A 193 7.20 -15.48 14.81
CA ALA A 193 7.55 -14.42 15.75
C ALA A 193 7.00 -14.66 17.18
N ASN A 194 6.08 -15.61 17.35
CA ASN A 194 5.37 -15.89 18.60
C ASN A 194 4.67 -14.66 19.21
N GLN A 195 4.04 -13.87 18.35
CA GLN A 195 3.21 -12.71 18.71
C GLN A 195 2.11 -12.49 17.66
N SER A 196 1.08 -11.67 17.97
CA SER A 196 0.03 -11.39 16.99
C SER A 196 0.60 -10.72 15.74
N PHE A 197 -0.05 -10.94 14.59
CA PHE A 197 0.33 -10.30 13.32
C PHE A 197 0.31 -8.78 13.45
N GLU A 198 -0.75 -8.22 14.05
CA GLU A 198 -0.92 -6.78 14.21
C GLU A 198 0.17 -6.17 15.10
N ASP A 199 0.58 -6.85 16.18
CA ASP A 199 1.64 -6.38 17.06
C ASP A 199 3.01 -6.49 16.38
N TYR A 200 3.27 -7.56 15.62
CA TYR A 200 4.49 -7.66 14.80
C TYR A 200 4.60 -6.52 13.81
N GLU A 201 3.54 -6.29 13.03
CA GLU A 201 3.52 -5.21 12.04
C GLU A 201 3.76 -3.84 12.71
N TYR A 202 3.09 -3.58 13.82
CA TYR A 202 3.27 -2.31 14.53
C TYR A 202 4.71 -2.13 15.03
N GLU A 203 5.26 -3.11 15.75
CA GLU A 203 6.56 -2.98 16.41
C GLU A 203 7.75 -3.10 15.44
N LYS A 204 7.62 -3.88 14.37
CA LYS A 204 8.73 -4.23 13.47
C LYS A 204 8.69 -3.51 12.13
N VAL A 205 7.52 -3.04 11.70
CA VAL A 205 7.37 -2.38 10.39
C VAL A 205 6.85 -0.95 10.54
N LEU A 206 5.66 -0.75 11.12
CA LEU A 206 5.02 0.57 11.15
C LEU A 206 5.78 1.58 12.01
N LYS A 207 6.04 1.26 13.26
CA LYS A 207 6.71 2.15 14.22
C LYS A 207 8.15 2.50 13.80
N PRO A 208 8.99 1.56 13.34
CA PRO A 208 10.32 1.90 12.83
C PRO A 208 10.27 2.81 11.60
N SER A 209 9.28 2.67 10.71
CA SER A 209 9.05 3.57 9.57
C SER A 209 8.40 4.91 9.98
N GLY A 210 8.17 5.15 11.27
CA GLY A 210 7.53 6.38 11.76
C GLY A 210 6.02 6.47 11.53
N MET A 211 5.34 5.35 11.19
CA MET A 211 3.90 5.28 10.90
C MET A 211 3.07 5.13 12.20
N THR A 212 3.15 6.12 13.06
CA THR A 212 2.57 6.07 14.41
C THR A 212 1.05 6.28 14.49
N HIS A 213 0.42 6.68 13.38
CA HIS A 213 -1.03 6.86 13.25
C HIS A 213 -1.69 5.72 12.46
N SER A 214 -0.95 4.64 12.20
CA SER A 214 -1.39 3.51 11.40
C SER A 214 -1.46 2.23 12.24
N SER A 215 -2.40 1.35 11.92
CA SER A 215 -2.54 0.05 12.60
C SER A 215 -3.29 -0.94 11.74
N PHE A 216 -2.98 -2.22 11.89
CA PHE A 216 -3.77 -3.35 11.41
C PHE A 216 -4.90 -3.70 12.40
N ASP A 217 -4.87 -3.19 13.61
CA ASP A 217 -5.95 -3.30 14.59
C ASP A 217 -6.80 -2.03 14.60
N LEU A 218 -8.04 -2.12 14.08
CA LEU A 218 -8.96 -0.99 14.00
C LEU A 218 -9.26 -0.36 15.37
N ALA A 219 -9.17 -1.14 16.47
CA ALA A 219 -9.39 -0.63 17.82
C ALA A 219 -8.30 0.36 18.28
N LYS A 220 -7.12 0.32 17.65
CA LYS A 220 -6.01 1.25 17.94
C LYS A 220 -6.10 2.56 17.13
N ILE A 221 -7.02 2.67 16.19
CA ILE A 221 -7.24 3.89 15.41
C ILE A 221 -8.15 4.85 16.18
N GLU A 222 -7.70 6.09 16.32
CA GLU A 222 -8.48 7.14 16.98
C GLU A 222 -9.81 7.38 16.22
N PRO A 223 -10.97 7.20 16.87
CA PRO A 223 -12.28 7.28 16.20
C PRO A 223 -12.52 8.62 15.48
N THR A 224 -11.97 9.71 16.02
CA THR A 224 -12.12 11.06 15.47
C THR A 224 -11.36 11.25 14.17
N ARG A 225 -10.37 10.42 13.86
CA ARG A 225 -9.58 10.47 12.63
C ARG A 225 -10.05 9.49 11.56
N LYS A 226 -10.93 8.58 11.91
CA LYS A 226 -11.38 7.54 11.00
C LYS A 226 -12.35 8.09 9.95
N SER A 227 -12.05 7.91 8.68
CA SER A 227 -12.97 8.22 7.58
C SER A 227 -14.08 7.16 7.49
N THR A 228 -15.21 7.56 6.93
CA THR A 228 -16.39 6.69 6.73
C THR A 228 -16.35 6.12 5.30
N PRO A 229 -16.68 4.84 5.08
CA PRO A 229 -16.76 4.26 3.74
C PRO A 229 -17.97 4.75 2.97
N HIS A 230 -17.80 5.04 1.66
CA HIS A 230 -18.88 5.46 0.77
C HIS A 230 -18.94 4.58 -0.48
N ILE A 231 -20.17 4.27 -0.88
CA ILE A 231 -20.46 3.45 -2.08
C ILE A 231 -21.46 4.21 -2.97
N ILE A 232 -21.60 3.76 -4.21
CA ILE A 232 -22.70 4.20 -5.07
C ILE A 232 -23.88 3.25 -4.87
N ASP A 233 -25.02 3.82 -4.52
CA ASP A 233 -26.30 3.11 -4.52
C ASP A 233 -26.64 2.63 -5.93
N SER A 234 -26.95 1.35 -6.09
CA SER A 234 -27.16 0.75 -7.40
C SER A 234 -28.41 1.27 -8.11
N ALA A 235 -29.44 1.67 -7.36
CA ALA A 235 -30.70 2.15 -7.90
C ALA A 235 -30.69 3.65 -8.20
N SER A 236 -30.34 4.47 -7.20
CA SER A 236 -30.34 5.94 -7.34
C SER A 236 -29.10 6.51 -8.01
N LYS A 237 -28.03 5.73 -8.12
CA LYS A 237 -26.69 6.17 -8.58
C LYS A 237 -26.07 7.28 -7.74
N ASN A 238 -26.62 7.54 -6.56
CA ASN A 238 -26.09 8.52 -5.63
C ASN A 238 -25.03 7.90 -4.71
N VAL A 239 -24.10 8.75 -4.28
CA VAL A 239 -23.13 8.38 -3.24
C VAL A 239 -23.84 8.29 -1.90
N GLN A 240 -23.62 7.21 -1.18
CA GLN A 240 -24.16 6.96 0.16
C GLN A 240 -23.10 6.36 1.09
N ILE A 241 -23.34 6.49 2.39
CA ILE A 241 -22.50 5.83 3.41
C ILE A 241 -22.73 4.32 3.32
N SER A 242 -21.65 3.55 3.26
CA SER A 242 -21.72 2.09 3.39
C SER A 242 -22.22 1.70 4.78
N LYS A 243 -23.09 0.71 4.85
CA LYS A 243 -23.53 0.10 6.12
C LYS A 243 -22.45 -0.77 6.76
N VAL A 244 -21.45 -1.19 5.98
CA VAL A 244 -20.39 -2.08 6.39
C VAL A 244 -19.06 -1.34 6.39
N TYR A 245 -18.26 -1.54 7.44
CA TYR A 245 -16.85 -1.15 7.47
C TYR A 245 -16.01 -2.39 7.13
N PRO A 246 -15.11 -2.34 6.14
CA PRO A 246 -14.37 -3.52 5.68
C PRO A 246 -13.25 -3.89 6.66
N PHE A 247 -13.61 -4.50 7.77
CA PHE A 247 -12.66 -4.94 8.80
C PHE A 247 -13.06 -6.28 9.39
N ASN A 248 -12.15 -7.24 9.37
CA ASN A 248 -12.23 -8.52 10.05
C ASN A 248 -10.81 -9.02 10.30
N LYS A 249 -10.46 -9.34 11.55
CA LYS A 249 -9.10 -9.79 11.91
C LYS A 249 -8.68 -11.11 11.22
N GLU A 250 -9.62 -11.89 10.73
CA GLU A 250 -9.32 -13.07 9.91
C GLU A 250 -8.54 -12.70 8.63
N HIS A 251 -8.66 -11.45 8.18
CA HIS A 251 -8.09 -10.92 6.96
C HIS A 251 -7.12 -9.76 7.19
N SER A 252 -6.59 -9.63 8.42
CA SER A 252 -5.63 -8.57 8.74
C SER A 252 -4.46 -8.51 7.75
N PRO A 253 -3.78 -9.62 7.43
CA PRO A 253 -2.60 -9.58 6.58
C PRO A 253 -2.87 -9.17 5.13
N CYS A 254 -4.03 -9.51 4.59
CA CYS A 254 -4.34 -9.21 3.20
C CYS A 254 -4.95 -7.83 3.01
N GLY A 255 -5.59 -7.21 4.07
CA GLY A 255 -6.46 -6.07 3.80
C GLY A 255 -6.69 -5.02 4.89
N THR A 256 -6.37 -5.22 6.17
CA THR A 256 -6.94 -4.35 7.22
C THR A 256 -6.10 -3.16 7.65
N LEU A 257 -5.01 -2.82 7.00
CA LEU A 257 -4.24 -1.63 7.34
C LEU A 257 -5.11 -0.38 7.30
N ASN A 258 -5.27 0.26 8.44
CA ASN A 258 -5.83 1.61 8.55
C ASN A 258 -4.68 2.59 8.70
N THR A 259 -4.61 3.59 7.82
CA THR A 259 -3.46 4.47 7.69
C THR A 259 -3.84 5.85 7.15
N CYS A 260 -2.92 6.79 7.18
CA CYS A 260 -3.08 8.13 6.65
C CYS A 260 -1.98 8.46 5.62
N SER A 261 -2.21 9.49 4.81
CA SER A 261 -1.25 9.89 3.78
C SER A 261 0.08 10.37 4.36
N SER A 262 0.08 10.97 5.56
CA SER A 262 1.31 11.35 6.25
C SER A 262 2.18 10.14 6.60
N ASP A 263 1.59 9.06 7.12
CA ASP A 263 2.33 7.86 7.49
C ASP A 263 2.81 7.07 6.27
N LEU A 264 1.96 6.89 5.25
CA LEU A 264 2.40 6.25 4.01
C LEU A 264 3.48 7.06 3.27
N SER A 265 3.49 8.39 3.42
CA SER A 265 4.59 9.22 2.91
C SER A 265 5.92 8.90 3.59
N LYS A 266 5.93 8.64 4.91
CA LYS A 266 7.14 8.23 5.63
C LYS A 266 7.61 6.85 5.15
N TRP A 267 6.68 5.90 4.97
CA TRP A 267 7.03 4.59 4.45
C TRP A 267 7.55 4.63 3.01
N MET A 268 6.97 5.47 2.14
CA MET A 268 7.52 5.70 0.80
C MET A 268 8.94 6.27 0.84
N LEU A 269 9.22 7.22 1.76
CA LEU A 269 10.56 7.75 1.98
C LEU A 269 11.52 6.66 2.44
N GLU A 270 11.08 5.79 3.33
CA GLU A 270 11.83 4.62 3.80
C GLU A 270 12.23 3.71 2.64
N MET A 271 11.27 3.32 1.78
CA MET A 271 11.55 2.47 0.62
C MET A 271 12.52 3.14 -0.37
N LEU A 272 12.36 4.44 -0.63
CA LEU A 272 13.27 5.20 -1.48
C LEU A 272 14.66 5.35 -0.86
N ALA A 273 14.76 5.55 0.45
CA ALA A 273 16.05 5.61 1.15
C ALA A 273 16.80 4.27 1.08
N ILE A 274 16.10 3.16 1.32
CA ILE A 274 16.65 1.81 1.18
C ILE A 274 17.12 1.57 -0.27
N TYR A 275 16.32 1.92 -1.27
CA TYR A 275 16.67 1.75 -2.68
C TYR A 275 17.96 2.50 -3.05
N ASN A 276 18.10 3.75 -2.58
CA ASN A 276 19.21 4.63 -2.92
C ASN A 276 20.50 4.35 -2.12
N ASP A 277 20.44 3.53 -1.06
CA ASP A 277 21.62 3.20 -0.24
C ASP A 277 22.50 2.15 -0.91
N SER A 278 23.35 2.59 -1.84
CA SER A 278 24.32 1.71 -2.49
C SER A 278 25.43 1.19 -1.57
N THR A 279 25.55 1.75 -0.36
CA THR A 279 26.62 1.42 0.60
C THR A 279 26.17 0.42 1.67
N ASN A 280 24.87 0.08 1.71
CA ASN A 280 24.25 -0.74 2.76
C ASN A 280 24.48 -0.19 4.19
N SER A 281 24.64 1.13 4.32
CA SER A 281 24.83 1.80 5.60
C SER A 281 23.50 2.21 6.27
N TYR A 282 22.45 2.37 5.47
CA TYR A 282 21.11 2.71 5.95
C TYR A 282 20.48 1.51 6.66
N ARG A 283 20.06 1.75 7.89
CA ARG A 283 19.39 0.73 8.72
C ARG A 283 17.87 0.93 8.65
N GLY A 284 17.30 0.54 7.52
CA GLY A 284 15.86 0.54 7.30
C GLY A 284 15.17 -0.69 7.89
N VAL A 285 13.85 -0.76 7.66
CA VAL A 285 13.02 -1.90 8.09
C VAL A 285 13.40 -3.22 7.42
N ILE A 286 14.02 -3.15 6.24
CA ILE A 286 14.66 -4.26 5.51
C ILE A 286 15.95 -3.77 4.86
N LYS A 287 16.81 -4.70 4.46
CA LYS A 287 18.03 -4.39 3.71
C LYS A 287 17.71 -4.04 2.26
N ARG A 288 18.66 -3.36 1.60
CA ARG A 288 18.54 -3.00 0.18
C ARG A 288 18.42 -4.23 -0.72
N GLU A 289 19.23 -5.26 -0.50
CA GLU A 289 19.17 -6.51 -1.27
C GLU A 289 17.81 -7.16 -1.17
N THR A 290 17.20 -7.13 0.01
CA THR A 290 15.86 -7.67 0.28
C THR A 290 14.80 -6.88 -0.48
N LEU A 291 14.88 -5.56 -0.48
CA LEU A 291 13.97 -4.72 -1.26
C LEU A 291 14.12 -4.99 -2.77
N LEU A 292 15.34 -5.09 -3.26
CA LEU A 292 15.60 -5.41 -4.67
C LEU A 292 15.07 -6.80 -5.03
N GLN A 293 15.19 -7.79 -4.14
CA GLN A 293 14.59 -9.11 -4.31
C GLN A 293 13.05 -9.01 -4.39
N MET A 294 12.43 -8.20 -3.51
CA MET A 294 10.99 -7.98 -3.54
C MET A 294 10.53 -7.31 -4.84
N TRP A 295 11.34 -6.45 -5.44
CA TRP A 295 11.04 -5.70 -6.67
C TRP A 295 11.50 -6.40 -7.96
N THR A 296 12.16 -7.54 -7.83
CA THR A 296 12.56 -8.35 -9.00
C THR A 296 11.31 -9.01 -9.60
N PRO A 297 11.06 -8.85 -10.93
CA PRO A 297 9.99 -9.54 -11.61
C PRO A 297 10.06 -11.05 -11.44
N THR A 298 8.95 -11.66 -11.02
CA THR A 298 8.82 -13.12 -10.92
C THR A 298 8.03 -13.69 -12.08
N HIS A 299 7.07 -12.92 -12.59
CA HIS A 299 6.19 -13.32 -13.70
C HIS A 299 5.85 -12.12 -14.58
N ASN A 300 5.77 -12.38 -15.88
CA ASN A 300 5.23 -11.44 -16.86
C ASN A 300 3.72 -11.65 -16.93
N ILE A 301 2.98 -10.57 -16.86
CA ILE A 301 1.52 -10.60 -17.03
C ILE A 301 1.20 -10.31 -18.50
N ALA A 302 0.10 -10.87 -19.01
CA ALA A 302 -0.33 -10.69 -20.41
C ALA A 302 -0.60 -9.23 -20.83
N TYR A 303 -0.01 -8.27 -20.11
CA TYR A 303 -0.07 -6.83 -20.37
C TYR A 303 1.36 -6.32 -20.59
N PRO A 304 1.74 -5.84 -21.79
CA PRO A 304 3.11 -5.45 -22.10
C PRO A 304 3.70 -4.50 -21.04
N GLY A 305 4.86 -4.86 -20.49
CA GLY A 305 5.58 -4.06 -19.48
C GLY A 305 4.95 -4.07 -18.08
N LEU A 306 4.02 -4.97 -17.79
CA LEU A 306 3.48 -5.17 -16.44
C LEU A 306 3.99 -6.51 -15.88
N PHE A 307 4.58 -6.46 -14.70
CA PHE A 307 5.19 -7.62 -14.05
C PHE A 307 4.69 -7.76 -12.62
N LEU A 308 4.61 -9.00 -12.18
CA LEU A 308 4.36 -9.37 -10.81
C LEU A 308 5.70 -9.61 -10.10
N CYS A 309 5.85 -8.99 -8.93
CA CYS A 309 6.98 -9.15 -8.01
C CYS A 309 6.52 -9.83 -6.70
N LEU A 310 7.25 -9.73 -5.60
CA LEU A 310 6.77 -10.22 -4.30
C LEU A 310 5.86 -9.14 -3.66
N ALA A 311 4.56 -9.34 -3.71
CA ALA A 311 3.49 -8.41 -3.32
C ALA A 311 3.44 -7.11 -4.13
N TRP A 312 4.45 -6.76 -4.87
CA TRP A 312 4.51 -5.56 -5.67
C TRP A 312 4.15 -5.82 -7.12
N TRP A 313 3.57 -4.80 -7.77
CA TRP A 313 3.46 -4.71 -9.21
C TRP A 313 4.56 -3.80 -9.74
N LYS A 314 5.25 -4.21 -10.79
CA LYS A 314 6.22 -3.38 -11.53
C LYS A 314 5.64 -3.03 -12.89
N ARG A 315 5.76 -1.78 -13.27
CA ARG A 315 5.45 -1.30 -14.61
C ARG A 315 6.70 -0.72 -15.26
N GLU A 316 7.00 -1.16 -16.48
CA GLU A 316 7.97 -0.51 -17.36
C GLU A 316 7.23 0.44 -18.29
N SER A 317 7.63 1.69 -18.28
CA SER A 317 6.98 2.75 -19.05
C SER A 317 8.03 3.60 -19.75
N LYS A 318 7.82 3.86 -21.06
CA LYS A 318 8.68 4.79 -21.81
C LYS A 318 8.58 6.22 -21.27
N GLU A 319 7.43 6.62 -20.76
CA GLU A 319 7.16 7.96 -20.26
C GLU A 319 7.68 8.18 -18.82
N TYR A 320 7.40 7.21 -17.95
CA TYR A 320 7.69 7.35 -16.50
C TYR A 320 8.95 6.61 -16.05
N GLY A 321 9.53 5.75 -16.88
CA GLY A 321 10.54 4.78 -16.46
C GLY A 321 9.91 3.61 -15.71
N ASN A 322 10.71 2.90 -14.92
CA ASN A 322 10.20 1.83 -14.07
C ASN A 322 9.51 2.40 -12.84
N TYR A 323 8.32 1.87 -12.51
CA TYR A 323 7.68 2.18 -11.27
C TYR A 323 7.05 0.94 -10.62
N PHE A 324 6.97 0.98 -9.30
CA PHE A 324 6.43 -0.07 -8.46
C PHE A 324 5.17 0.45 -7.77
N PHE A 325 4.14 -0.37 -7.71
CA PHE A 325 2.86 0.08 -7.16
C PHE A 325 2.06 -1.06 -6.54
N HIS A 326 1.11 -0.68 -5.73
CA HIS A 326 -0.02 -1.52 -5.34
C HIS A 326 -1.28 -0.65 -5.23
N VAL A 327 -2.42 -1.27 -5.53
CA VAL A 327 -3.73 -0.64 -5.34
C VAL A 327 -4.48 -1.38 -4.24
N GLY A 328 -5.37 -0.68 -3.57
CA GLY A 328 -6.25 -1.23 -2.56
C GLY A 328 -7.69 -0.87 -2.85
N VAL A 329 -8.57 -1.87 -2.82
CA VAL A 329 -10.02 -1.70 -3.01
C VAL A 329 -10.75 -2.60 -2.04
N ASP A 330 -11.63 -2.01 -1.28
CA ASP A 330 -12.64 -2.69 -0.46
C ASP A 330 -13.89 -1.83 -0.40
N VAL A 331 -14.97 -2.36 0.15
CA VAL A 331 -16.25 -1.65 0.25
C VAL A 331 -16.04 -0.25 0.84
N GLY A 332 -16.27 0.75 0.02
CA GLY A 332 -16.22 2.16 0.40
C GLY A 332 -14.83 2.77 0.51
N TYR A 333 -13.78 2.10 0.04
CA TYR A 333 -12.41 2.62 0.02
C TYR A 333 -11.67 2.24 -1.26
N SER A 334 -10.91 3.19 -1.78
CA SER A 334 -10.03 3.02 -2.93
C SER A 334 -8.71 3.72 -2.67
N CYS A 335 -7.61 3.02 -2.85
CA CYS A 335 -6.28 3.52 -2.53
C CYS A 335 -5.26 3.12 -3.60
N SER A 336 -4.22 3.92 -3.74
CA SER A 336 -3.02 3.55 -4.52
C SER A 336 -1.76 4.08 -3.88
N LEU A 337 -0.68 3.33 -4.04
CA LEU A 337 0.67 3.72 -3.67
C LEU A 337 1.58 3.40 -4.85
N THR A 338 2.31 4.41 -5.33
CA THR A 338 3.18 4.31 -6.50
C THR A 338 4.54 4.93 -6.21
N LEU A 339 5.61 4.19 -6.51
CA LEU A 339 7.00 4.62 -6.33
C LEU A 339 7.71 4.62 -7.69
N PHE A 340 8.42 5.70 -7.99
CA PHE A 340 9.32 5.88 -9.13
C PHE A 340 10.74 6.05 -8.58
N PRO A 341 11.45 4.96 -8.22
CA PRO A 341 12.69 5.04 -7.46
C PRO A 341 13.78 5.85 -8.17
N ASP A 342 13.94 5.65 -9.49
CA ASP A 342 14.93 6.35 -10.31
C ASP A 342 14.68 7.87 -10.40
N LYS A 343 13.49 8.33 -10.00
CA LYS A 343 13.09 9.75 -9.98
C LYS A 343 13.03 10.32 -8.56
N GLY A 344 13.26 9.48 -7.53
CA GLY A 344 13.04 9.87 -6.13
C GLY A 344 11.62 10.39 -5.87
N LEU A 345 10.63 9.79 -6.57
CA LEU A 345 9.24 10.21 -6.53
C LEU A 345 8.38 9.10 -5.93
N GLY A 346 7.46 9.47 -5.05
CA GLY A 346 6.45 8.60 -4.48
C GLY A 346 5.11 9.34 -4.43
N ILE A 347 4.02 8.64 -4.72
CA ILE A 347 2.67 9.20 -4.69
C ILE A 347 1.74 8.20 -4.03
N VAL A 348 1.06 8.63 -2.97
CA VAL A 348 -0.03 7.87 -2.35
C VAL A 348 -1.33 8.65 -2.48
N VAL A 349 -2.40 7.94 -2.80
CA VAL A 349 -3.77 8.46 -2.88
C VAL A 349 -4.67 7.56 -2.05
N LEU A 350 -5.36 8.14 -1.07
CA LEU A 350 -6.32 7.47 -0.19
C LEU A 350 -7.69 8.11 -0.39
N CYS A 351 -8.72 7.30 -0.68
CA CYS A 351 -10.07 7.75 -0.97
C CYS A 351 -11.08 6.96 -0.12
N ASN A 352 -12.06 7.65 0.48
CA ASN A 352 -13.16 7.04 1.20
C ASN A 352 -14.38 6.76 0.30
N GLY A 353 -14.12 6.21 -0.87
CA GLY A 353 -15.13 5.80 -1.84
C GLY A 353 -14.66 4.59 -2.64
N ASP A 354 -15.61 3.72 -2.99
CA ASP A 354 -15.45 2.61 -3.91
C ASP A 354 -16.49 2.74 -5.01
N TYR A 355 -16.09 3.35 -6.14
CA TYR A 355 -16.97 3.61 -7.28
C TYR A 355 -16.33 3.08 -8.56
N PRO A 356 -17.11 2.54 -9.51
CA PRO A 356 -16.61 2.12 -10.81
C PRO A 356 -15.88 3.26 -11.55
N GLY A 357 -14.71 2.98 -12.11
CA GLY A 357 -13.95 3.93 -12.90
C GLY A 357 -13.23 5.03 -12.11
N LEU A 358 -13.03 4.85 -10.81
CA LEU A 358 -12.28 5.81 -9.99
C LEU A 358 -10.86 6.05 -10.53
N PRO A 359 -10.43 7.32 -10.62
CA PRO A 359 -9.11 7.69 -11.12
C PRO A 359 -7.97 7.42 -10.12
N VAL A 360 -8.31 6.92 -8.93
CA VAL A 360 -7.41 6.73 -7.78
C VAL A 360 -6.28 5.74 -8.08
N TYR A 361 -6.56 4.70 -8.88
CA TYR A 361 -5.63 3.59 -9.09
C TYR A 361 -4.48 3.94 -10.04
N ARG A 362 -4.73 4.78 -11.02
CA ARG A 362 -3.78 5.06 -12.10
C ARG A 362 -3.74 6.53 -12.49
N ASP A 363 -4.88 7.14 -12.79
CA ASP A 363 -4.92 8.42 -13.49
C ASP A 363 -4.40 9.56 -12.62
N ILE A 364 -4.84 9.66 -11.36
CA ILE A 364 -4.34 10.67 -10.42
C ILE A 364 -2.83 10.53 -10.20
N PRO A 365 -2.29 9.37 -9.77
CA PRO A 365 -0.85 9.28 -9.53
C PRO A 365 0.00 9.49 -10.79
N LEU A 366 -0.44 9.03 -11.97
CA LEU A 366 0.33 9.22 -13.20
C LEU A 366 0.27 10.66 -13.71
N GLU A 367 -0.85 11.37 -13.59
CA GLU A 367 -0.95 12.77 -13.98
C GLU A 367 -0.08 13.66 -13.07
N ILE A 368 -0.09 13.39 -11.75
CA ILE A 368 0.82 14.07 -10.81
C ILE A 368 2.28 13.75 -11.14
N ALA A 369 2.61 12.49 -11.43
CA ALA A 369 3.96 12.08 -11.81
C ALA A 369 4.43 12.82 -13.07
N ARG A 370 3.58 12.94 -14.09
CA ARG A 370 3.86 13.71 -15.30
C ARG A 370 4.16 15.16 -14.96
N LEU A 371 3.26 15.82 -14.22
CA LEU A 371 3.45 17.22 -13.80
C LEU A 371 4.79 17.47 -13.09
N LEU A 372 5.22 16.53 -12.24
CA LEU A 372 6.41 16.69 -11.41
C LEU A 372 7.72 16.28 -12.10
N THR A 373 7.64 15.54 -13.22
CA THR A 373 8.80 15.02 -13.96
C THR A 373 9.02 15.68 -15.31
N GLU A 374 8.03 16.40 -15.84
CA GLU A 374 8.22 17.20 -17.05
C GLU A 374 9.25 18.31 -16.80
N LYS A 375 10.19 18.46 -17.74
CA LYS A 375 11.11 19.61 -17.73
C LYS A 375 10.28 20.89 -17.96
N PRO A 376 10.51 21.96 -17.21
CA PRO A 376 9.92 23.25 -17.55
C PRO A 376 10.23 23.58 -19.01
N ARG A 377 9.19 23.86 -19.80
CA ARG A 377 9.36 24.38 -21.15
C ARG A 377 9.90 25.80 -21.11
#